data_bbd471cdcd95dbe868dae4495beadf91
#
_entry.id   bbd471cdcd95dbe868dae4495beadf91
#
_cell.length_a   1.000
_cell.length_b   1.000
_cell.length_c   1.000
_cell.angle_alpha   90.00
_cell.angle_beta   90.00
_cell.angle_gamma   90.00
#
_symmetry.space_group_name_H-M   'P 1'
#
loop_
_entity.id
_entity.type
_entity.pdbx_description
1 polymer ?
#
loop_
_entity_poly.entity_id
_entity_poly.type
_entity_poly.pdbx_seq_one_letter_code
_entity_poly.pdbx_strand_id
1 'polypeptide(L)'
;MSKYIIGIDQSTQGTKALLVDEGGHLIHRADRPHRQIVNEAGWVSHDPAEIAANVLAVARAVVEETGVDPADIAGIGISNQRETTVAWRRTTGEPLCDAVVWQCARARELCDELAAREGVAELVRDTTGLVLSPYYPAGKMAWILENVPAAAEAAAAGELCLGTIDAWVVWTLTGGAEFRCDWSNASRTQLFDLRRGCWSEPVCEAFGVDVACLPQVTDSDGLFGTTDLGGFLPAPVPVHGVLGDSHAALFAQGCHSRGMAKATYGTGSSVMMNVGDEFVASSHGLSSSLAWRMDGVTEYVLEGNVSYAGAVKTWLRDDLELINNPEEVTDLCYAANPASRVYFVPAFTGLGAPHWASDAEGCVFGMTRTTGRAEFVKAADESIAYQIFDVIDAMVEDSGAALSELRVDGGPTRDAYLMQFESDLVGSPIRIASNDEMSGLGAAWACGIALGMYTRDVVDVYGARGIVEPSMPADERAKKIAGWRHAVAATISYTA
;
A
#
# COMPACT_ATOMS: atom_id res chain seq x y z
N MET A 1 35.35 -6.45 -5.20
CA MET A 1 34.38 -6.31 -6.29
C MET A 1 33.12 -5.76 -5.65
N SER A 2 32.62 -4.67 -6.21
CA SER A 2 31.36 -4.07 -5.70
C SER A 2 30.22 -5.05 -5.88
N LYS A 3 29.32 -5.13 -4.92
CA LYS A 3 28.16 -6.01 -4.96
C LYS A 3 26.89 -5.18 -5.09
N TYR A 4 25.91 -5.73 -5.76
CA TYR A 4 24.65 -5.05 -6.05
C TYR A 4 23.45 -5.88 -5.64
N ILE A 5 22.37 -5.22 -5.25
CA ILE A 5 21.05 -5.82 -5.00
C ILE A 5 20.08 -5.36 -6.10
N ILE A 6 19.26 -6.28 -6.59
CA ILE A 6 18.12 -5.92 -7.43
C ILE A 6 16.87 -5.84 -6.55
N GLY A 7 16.24 -4.67 -6.51
CA GLY A 7 14.90 -4.49 -5.92
C GLY A 7 13.84 -4.55 -7.02
N ILE A 8 12.95 -5.53 -6.98
CA ILE A 8 11.80 -5.61 -7.89
C ILE A 8 10.61 -4.94 -7.22
N ASP A 9 9.94 -4.03 -7.93
CA ASP A 9 8.70 -3.41 -7.51
C ASP A 9 7.60 -3.74 -8.54
N GLN A 10 6.75 -4.72 -8.22
CA GLN A 10 5.64 -5.12 -9.06
C GLN A 10 4.37 -4.37 -8.64
N SER A 11 4.09 -3.24 -9.27
CA SER A 11 2.95 -2.36 -8.96
C SER A 11 1.72 -2.68 -9.80
N THR A 12 0.61 -1.98 -9.54
CA THR A 12 -0.65 -2.14 -10.29
C THR A 12 -0.52 -1.78 -11.77
N GLN A 13 0.38 -0.86 -12.14
CA GLN A 13 0.49 -0.37 -13.52
C GLN A 13 1.69 -0.97 -14.29
N GLY A 14 2.62 -1.60 -13.61
CA GLY A 14 3.82 -2.13 -14.24
C GLY A 14 4.77 -2.77 -13.23
N THR A 15 5.89 -3.22 -13.74
CA THR A 15 6.98 -3.80 -12.96
C THR A 15 8.23 -2.96 -13.17
N LYS A 16 8.94 -2.65 -12.09
CA LYS A 16 10.23 -1.96 -12.08
C LYS A 16 11.29 -2.88 -11.49
N ALA A 17 12.52 -2.70 -11.90
CA ALA A 17 13.70 -3.21 -11.21
C ALA A 17 14.64 -2.05 -10.92
N LEU A 18 15.16 -2.03 -9.71
CA LEU A 18 16.11 -1.05 -9.19
C LEU A 18 17.45 -1.75 -8.95
N LEU A 19 18.55 -1.22 -9.47
CA LEU A 19 19.89 -1.68 -9.14
C LEU A 19 20.46 -0.80 -8.03
N VAL A 20 20.79 -1.42 -6.90
CA VAL A 20 21.26 -0.72 -5.69
C VAL A 20 22.67 -1.19 -5.36
N ASP A 21 23.59 -0.24 -5.12
CA ASP A 21 24.99 -0.52 -4.82
C ASP A 21 25.26 -0.90 -3.34
N GLU A 22 26.51 -1.20 -3.01
CA GLU A 22 26.95 -1.54 -1.66
C GLU A 22 26.79 -0.42 -0.62
N GLY A 23 26.56 0.82 -1.07
CA GLY A 23 26.22 1.97 -0.23
C GLY A 23 24.73 2.17 -0.02
N GLY A 24 23.89 1.36 -0.65
CA GLY A 24 22.43 1.50 -0.61
C GLY A 24 21.87 2.53 -1.60
N HIS A 25 22.69 3.04 -2.54
CA HIS A 25 22.24 4.03 -3.51
C HIS A 25 21.66 3.37 -4.76
N LEU A 26 20.55 3.94 -5.26
CA LEU A 26 19.97 3.58 -6.54
C LEU A 26 20.91 4.01 -7.69
N ILE A 27 21.38 3.03 -8.46
CA ILE A 27 22.25 3.26 -9.60
C ILE A 27 21.44 3.42 -10.89
N HIS A 28 20.45 2.55 -11.09
CA HIS A 28 19.61 2.54 -12.28
C HIS A 28 18.24 1.95 -12.02
N ARG A 29 17.29 2.30 -12.89
CA ARG A 29 15.93 1.76 -12.89
C ARG A 29 15.54 1.33 -14.31
N ALA A 30 15.01 0.13 -14.43
CA ALA A 30 14.33 -0.36 -15.63
C ALA A 30 12.87 -0.64 -15.31
N ASP A 31 11.94 -0.28 -16.21
CA ASP A 31 10.52 -0.49 -15.99
C ASP A 31 9.78 -0.96 -17.24
N ARG A 32 8.68 -1.69 -17.01
CA ARG A 32 7.75 -2.12 -18.04
C ARG A 32 6.31 -2.04 -17.55
N PRO A 33 5.41 -1.39 -18.30
CA PRO A 33 3.98 -1.43 -18.00
C PRO A 33 3.41 -2.81 -18.32
N HIS A 34 2.25 -3.12 -17.73
CA HIS A 34 1.40 -4.23 -18.13
C HIS A 34 -0.04 -3.78 -18.32
N ARG A 35 -0.83 -4.60 -19.02
CA ARG A 35 -2.19 -4.24 -19.38
C ARG A 35 -3.13 -4.34 -18.18
N GLN A 36 -3.98 -3.34 -18.05
CA GLN A 36 -5.19 -3.41 -17.22
C GLN A 36 -6.31 -4.01 -18.07
N ILE A 37 -6.81 -5.18 -17.69
CA ILE A 37 -7.91 -5.86 -18.37
C ILE A 37 -9.19 -5.49 -17.63
N VAL A 38 -10.04 -4.69 -18.27
CA VAL A 38 -11.34 -4.27 -17.71
C VAL A 38 -12.43 -4.78 -18.64
N ASN A 39 -13.35 -5.60 -18.11
CA ASN A 39 -14.47 -6.11 -18.87
C ASN A 39 -15.72 -5.23 -18.78
N GLU A 40 -16.80 -5.59 -19.48
CA GLU A 40 -18.07 -4.82 -19.52
C GLU A 40 -18.76 -4.74 -18.14
N ALA A 41 -18.48 -5.67 -17.23
CA ALA A 41 -18.97 -5.63 -15.87
C ALA A 41 -18.12 -4.75 -14.93
N GLY A 42 -17.07 -4.11 -15.45
CA GLY A 42 -16.13 -3.32 -14.65
C GLY A 42 -15.16 -4.15 -13.82
N TRP A 43 -15.04 -5.46 -14.10
CA TRP A 43 -14.07 -6.31 -13.41
C TRP A 43 -12.66 -6.01 -13.92
N VAL A 44 -11.73 -5.89 -12.98
CA VAL A 44 -10.34 -5.57 -13.27
C VAL A 44 -9.47 -6.81 -13.06
N SER A 45 -8.64 -7.11 -14.04
CA SER A 45 -7.74 -8.26 -14.05
C SER A 45 -6.37 -7.88 -14.62
N HIS A 46 -5.36 -8.69 -14.30
CA HIS A 46 -4.03 -8.67 -14.95
C HIS A 46 -3.72 -10.06 -15.52
N ASP A 47 -2.93 -10.11 -16.56
CA ASP A 47 -2.36 -11.36 -17.08
C ASP A 47 -1.15 -11.77 -16.22
N PRO A 48 -1.22 -12.90 -15.45
CA PRO A 48 -0.11 -13.35 -14.63
C PRO A 48 1.14 -13.71 -15.44
N ALA A 49 0.96 -14.19 -16.68
CA ALA A 49 2.08 -14.52 -17.55
C ALA A 49 2.82 -13.26 -18.03
N GLU A 50 2.08 -12.17 -18.31
CA GLU A 50 2.68 -10.86 -18.62
C GLU A 50 3.47 -10.32 -17.42
N ILE A 51 2.92 -10.43 -16.20
CA ILE A 51 3.63 -10.04 -14.96
C ILE A 51 4.92 -10.84 -14.81
N ALA A 52 4.87 -12.17 -14.94
CA ALA A 52 6.05 -13.04 -14.84
C ALA A 52 7.12 -12.69 -15.86
N ALA A 53 6.72 -12.47 -17.12
CA ALA A 53 7.63 -12.07 -18.19
C ALA A 53 8.26 -10.70 -17.92
N ASN A 54 7.49 -9.73 -17.43
CA ASN A 54 7.98 -8.40 -17.10
C ASN A 54 8.97 -8.43 -15.93
N VAL A 55 8.69 -9.20 -14.87
CA VAL A 55 9.61 -9.39 -13.72
C VAL A 55 11.00 -9.83 -14.19
N LEU A 56 11.05 -10.90 -14.99
CA LEU A 56 12.33 -11.40 -15.54
C LEU A 56 13.00 -10.39 -16.48
N ALA A 57 12.20 -9.71 -17.31
CA ALA A 57 12.72 -8.76 -18.28
C ALA A 57 13.33 -7.52 -17.63
N VAL A 58 12.67 -6.90 -16.64
CA VAL A 58 13.21 -5.71 -15.96
C VAL A 58 14.41 -6.05 -15.08
N ALA A 59 14.40 -7.23 -14.43
CA ALA A 59 15.53 -7.70 -13.62
C ALA A 59 16.80 -7.92 -14.45
N ARG A 60 16.66 -8.37 -15.71
CA ARG A 60 17.79 -8.47 -16.65
C ARG A 60 18.18 -7.11 -17.19
N ALA A 61 17.20 -6.31 -17.63
CA ALA A 61 17.44 -5.00 -18.25
C ALA A 61 18.22 -4.07 -17.32
N VAL A 62 17.91 -4.04 -16.02
CA VAL A 62 18.59 -3.16 -15.06
C VAL A 62 20.08 -3.49 -14.93
N VAL A 63 20.49 -4.73 -15.16
CA VAL A 63 21.91 -5.16 -15.19
C VAL A 63 22.54 -4.87 -16.54
N GLU A 64 21.86 -5.23 -17.63
CA GLU A 64 22.37 -5.03 -19.00
C GLU A 64 22.59 -3.55 -19.34
N GLU A 65 21.64 -2.69 -18.97
CA GLU A 65 21.69 -1.25 -19.26
C GLU A 65 22.78 -0.50 -18.48
N THR A 66 23.19 -1.05 -17.32
CA THR A 66 24.29 -0.48 -16.53
C THR A 66 25.66 -1.02 -16.91
N GLY A 67 25.72 -2.18 -17.57
CA GLY A 67 26.96 -2.88 -17.88
C GLY A 67 27.65 -3.49 -16.64
N VAL A 68 26.95 -3.61 -15.51
CA VAL A 68 27.43 -4.31 -14.33
C VAL A 68 27.59 -5.79 -14.66
N ASP A 69 28.68 -6.41 -14.16
CA ASP A 69 28.88 -7.86 -14.34
C ASP A 69 27.75 -8.63 -13.60
N PRO A 70 26.97 -9.47 -14.29
CA PRO A 70 25.95 -10.30 -13.65
C PRO A 70 26.47 -11.13 -12.45
N ALA A 71 27.78 -11.44 -12.40
CA ALA A 71 28.41 -12.12 -11.26
C ALA A 71 28.51 -11.24 -10.00
N ASP A 72 28.28 -9.93 -10.12
CA ASP A 72 28.32 -9.00 -8.99
C ASP A 72 26.94 -8.80 -8.34
N ILE A 73 25.88 -9.39 -8.87
CA ILE A 73 24.57 -9.41 -8.22
C ILE A 73 24.63 -10.34 -7.00
N ALA A 74 24.27 -9.82 -5.83
CA ALA A 74 24.34 -10.55 -4.55
C ALA A 74 22.98 -11.14 -4.13
N GLY A 75 21.86 -10.52 -4.53
CA GLY A 75 20.52 -10.96 -4.17
C GLY A 75 19.42 -10.14 -4.79
N ILE A 76 18.18 -10.57 -4.59
CA ILE A 76 16.98 -9.92 -5.10
C ILE A 76 15.98 -9.69 -3.97
N GLY A 77 15.45 -8.46 -3.86
CA GLY A 77 14.32 -8.11 -3.01
C GLY A 77 13.04 -7.91 -3.83
N ILE A 78 11.88 -8.11 -3.22
CA ILE A 78 10.58 -8.01 -3.89
C ILE A 78 9.65 -7.08 -3.12
N SER A 79 9.15 -6.06 -3.79
CA SER A 79 7.98 -5.27 -3.42
C SER A 79 6.86 -5.59 -4.41
N ASN A 80 5.61 -5.64 -3.95
CA ASN A 80 4.50 -5.99 -4.81
C ASN A 80 3.21 -5.27 -4.44
N GLN A 81 2.34 -5.04 -5.45
CA GLN A 81 0.94 -4.67 -5.21
C GLN A 81 0.29 -5.73 -4.32
N ARG A 82 -0.43 -5.28 -3.30
CA ARG A 82 -1.07 -6.17 -2.32
C ARG A 82 -2.45 -6.62 -2.81
N GLU A 83 -3.02 -7.60 -2.17
CA GLU A 83 -4.41 -8.10 -2.30
C GLU A 83 -4.79 -8.63 -3.70
N THR A 84 -3.98 -8.46 -4.72
CA THR A 84 -4.21 -9.07 -6.04
C THR A 84 -3.95 -10.56 -5.97
N THR A 85 -4.92 -11.36 -6.42
CA THR A 85 -4.97 -12.82 -6.26
C THR A 85 -4.64 -13.53 -7.55
N VAL A 86 -3.75 -14.51 -7.50
CA VAL A 86 -3.35 -15.37 -8.61
C VAL A 86 -3.69 -16.82 -8.29
N ALA A 87 -4.16 -17.57 -9.29
CA ALA A 87 -4.40 -19.00 -9.22
C ALA A 87 -3.62 -19.71 -10.33
N TRP A 88 -2.85 -20.74 -9.99
CA TRP A 88 -2.07 -21.50 -10.96
C TRP A 88 -1.92 -22.97 -10.58
N ARG A 89 -1.57 -23.80 -11.56
CA ARG A 89 -1.32 -25.22 -11.35
C ARG A 89 0.08 -25.45 -10.80
N ARG A 90 0.18 -26.12 -9.65
CA ARG A 90 1.46 -26.41 -8.98
C ARG A 90 2.44 -27.22 -9.85
N THR A 91 1.95 -28.14 -10.66
CA THR A 91 2.80 -29.03 -11.45
C THR A 91 3.36 -28.39 -12.71
N THR A 92 2.69 -27.37 -13.28
CA THR A 92 3.08 -26.74 -14.55
C THR A 92 3.44 -25.26 -14.42
N GLY A 93 3.00 -24.59 -13.35
CA GLY A 93 3.10 -23.13 -13.21
C GLY A 93 2.12 -22.38 -14.13
N GLU A 94 1.16 -23.08 -14.77
CA GLU A 94 0.20 -22.47 -15.69
C GLU A 94 -0.86 -21.70 -14.88
N PRO A 95 -1.05 -20.39 -15.16
CA PRO A 95 -2.17 -19.63 -14.60
C PRO A 95 -3.52 -20.23 -15.06
N LEU A 96 -4.44 -20.37 -14.14
CA LEU A 96 -5.77 -20.97 -14.42
C LEU A 96 -6.82 -19.93 -14.80
N CYS A 97 -6.54 -18.66 -14.51
CA CYS A 97 -7.31 -17.50 -14.93
C CYS A 97 -6.45 -16.24 -14.83
N ASP A 98 -6.97 -15.12 -15.32
CA ASP A 98 -6.38 -13.81 -15.06
C ASP A 98 -6.36 -13.51 -13.55
N ALA A 99 -5.30 -12.84 -13.09
CA ALA A 99 -5.19 -12.39 -11.71
C ALA A 99 -6.31 -11.41 -11.37
N VAL A 100 -6.99 -11.65 -10.25
CA VAL A 100 -8.06 -10.77 -9.77
C VAL A 100 -7.47 -9.62 -8.99
N VAL A 101 -7.50 -8.42 -9.58
CA VAL A 101 -6.84 -7.22 -9.05
C VAL A 101 -7.53 -6.75 -7.76
N TRP A 102 -6.76 -6.14 -6.85
CA TRP A 102 -7.25 -5.61 -5.58
C TRP A 102 -8.47 -4.69 -5.71
N GLN A 103 -8.55 -3.87 -6.79
CA GLN A 103 -9.66 -2.97 -7.09
C GLN A 103 -10.95 -3.69 -7.50
N CYS A 104 -10.87 -4.97 -7.90
CA CYS A 104 -11.97 -5.68 -8.48
C CYS A 104 -13.00 -6.13 -7.43
N ALA A 105 -14.25 -5.74 -7.64
CA ALA A 105 -15.34 -6.04 -6.73
C ALA A 105 -16.16 -7.29 -7.14
N ARG A 106 -15.64 -8.17 -8.05
CA ARG A 106 -16.39 -9.36 -8.53
C ARG A 106 -16.82 -10.34 -7.41
N ALA A 107 -16.11 -10.33 -6.29
CA ALA A 107 -16.43 -11.16 -5.13
C ALA A 107 -17.43 -10.49 -4.15
N ARG A 108 -18.06 -9.37 -4.52
CA ARG A 108 -18.95 -8.60 -3.62
C ARG A 108 -20.12 -9.45 -3.13
N GLU A 109 -20.87 -10.07 -4.03
CA GLU A 109 -22.05 -10.88 -3.67
C GLU A 109 -21.67 -12.00 -2.70
N LEU A 110 -20.58 -12.71 -2.97
CA LEU A 110 -20.05 -13.75 -2.08
C LEU A 110 -19.69 -13.17 -0.69
N CYS A 111 -19.04 -12.02 -0.64
CA CYS A 111 -18.71 -11.38 0.64
C CYS A 111 -19.95 -10.93 1.40
N ASP A 112 -20.97 -10.41 0.72
CA ASP A 112 -22.25 -10.00 1.31
C ASP A 112 -23.01 -11.22 1.87
N GLU A 113 -23.03 -12.35 1.14
CA GLU A 113 -23.59 -13.62 1.63
C GLU A 113 -22.86 -14.15 2.87
N LEU A 114 -21.52 -14.08 2.88
CA LEU A 114 -20.72 -14.48 4.05
C LEU A 114 -20.97 -13.55 5.25
N ALA A 115 -21.08 -12.26 5.02
CA ALA A 115 -21.38 -11.28 6.08
C ALA A 115 -22.76 -11.48 6.69
N ALA A 116 -23.72 -12.03 5.93
CA ALA A 116 -25.06 -12.34 6.41
C ALA A 116 -25.11 -13.64 7.28
N ARG A 117 -24.05 -14.46 7.27
CA ARG A 117 -23.95 -15.65 8.14
C ARG A 117 -23.54 -15.22 9.55
N GLU A 118 -24.29 -15.72 10.55
CA GLU A 118 -24.06 -15.38 11.96
C GLU A 118 -22.62 -15.67 12.40
N GLY A 119 -21.94 -14.66 12.94
CA GLY A 119 -20.59 -14.73 13.52
C GLY A 119 -19.43 -14.73 12.51
N VAL A 120 -19.68 -14.79 11.19
CA VAL A 120 -18.59 -14.86 10.21
C VAL A 120 -17.84 -13.54 10.08
N ALA A 121 -18.53 -12.41 10.05
CA ALA A 121 -17.89 -11.10 9.96
C ALA A 121 -17.02 -10.82 11.21
N GLU A 122 -17.49 -11.16 12.39
CA GLU A 122 -16.77 -11.08 13.65
C GLU A 122 -15.55 -12.01 13.67
N LEU A 123 -15.71 -13.27 13.23
CA LEU A 123 -14.61 -14.21 13.13
C LEU A 123 -13.49 -13.68 12.24
N VAL A 124 -13.81 -13.16 11.06
CA VAL A 124 -12.84 -12.56 10.14
C VAL A 124 -12.13 -11.39 10.79
N ARG A 125 -12.89 -10.41 11.30
CA ARG A 125 -12.32 -9.21 11.93
C ARG A 125 -11.42 -9.53 13.11
N ASP A 126 -11.89 -10.38 14.03
CA ASP A 126 -11.20 -10.64 15.29
C ASP A 126 -9.95 -11.52 15.10
N THR A 127 -9.92 -12.34 14.04
CA THR A 127 -8.78 -13.18 13.68
C THR A 127 -7.76 -12.44 12.83
N THR A 128 -8.23 -11.69 11.83
CA THR A 128 -7.36 -11.14 10.77
C THR A 128 -7.11 -9.64 10.87
N GLY A 129 -7.81 -8.93 11.77
CA GLY A 129 -7.73 -7.47 11.89
C GLY A 129 -8.35 -6.69 10.73
N LEU A 130 -9.07 -7.39 9.84
CA LEU A 130 -9.62 -6.81 8.61
C LEU A 130 -11.14 -6.98 8.58
N VAL A 131 -11.85 -5.95 8.10
CA VAL A 131 -13.29 -6.07 7.85
C VAL A 131 -13.55 -6.96 6.65
N LEU A 132 -14.64 -7.75 6.66
CA LEU A 132 -15.02 -8.60 5.54
C LEU A 132 -15.35 -7.72 4.32
N SER A 133 -14.62 -7.91 3.22
CA SER A 133 -14.72 -7.05 2.04
C SER A 133 -14.16 -7.76 0.80
N PRO A 134 -14.74 -7.53 -0.39
CA PRO A 134 -14.21 -8.04 -1.67
C PRO A 134 -12.83 -7.44 -2.05
N TYR A 135 -12.40 -6.41 -1.34
CA TYR A 135 -11.07 -5.81 -1.49
C TYR A 135 -9.95 -6.83 -1.25
N TYR A 136 -10.12 -7.72 -0.26
CA TYR A 136 -9.11 -8.66 0.17
C TYR A 136 -9.15 -10.00 -0.61
N PRO A 137 -8.04 -10.76 -0.61
CA PRO A 137 -7.90 -12.01 -1.39
C PRO A 137 -8.88 -13.13 -1.05
N ALA A 138 -9.29 -13.29 0.20
CA ALA A 138 -10.15 -14.42 0.61
C ALA A 138 -11.41 -14.55 -0.25
N GLY A 139 -12.14 -13.44 -0.43
CA GLY A 139 -13.32 -13.42 -1.30
C GLY A 139 -12.99 -13.70 -2.77
N LYS A 140 -11.84 -13.22 -3.27
CA LYS A 140 -11.39 -13.47 -4.64
C LYS A 140 -10.99 -14.93 -4.85
N MET A 141 -10.33 -15.56 -3.86
CA MET A 141 -9.96 -16.98 -3.89
C MET A 141 -11.20 -17.85 -3.90
N ALA A 142 -12.18 -17.56 -3.04
CA ALA A 142 -13.47 -18.25 -3.01
C ALA A 142 -14.21 -18.09 -4.35
N TRP A 143 -14.26 -16.88 -4.90
CA TRP A 143 -14.86 -16.64 -6.21
C TRP A 143 -14.19 -17.44 -7.33
N ILE A 144 -12.84 -17.53 -7.33
CA ILE A 144 -12.08 -18.33 -8.31
C ILE A 144 -12.46 -19.81 -8.19
N LEU A 145 -12.54 -20.35 -6.98
CA LEU A 145 -12.93 -21.75 -6.76
C LEU A 145 -14.34 -22.06 -7.26
N GLU A 146 -15.27 -21.13 -7.14
CA GLU A 146 -16.66 -21.30 -7.59
C GLU A 146 -16.85 -21.09 -9.10
N ASN A 147 -16.07 -20.18 -9.71
CA ASN A 147 -16.35 -19.69 -11.07
C ASN A 147 -15.32 -20.14 -12.12
N VAL A 148 -14.19 -20.74 -11.72
CA VAL A 148 -13.14 -21.22 -12.61
C VAL A 148 -13.04 -22.74 -12.51
N PRO A 149 -13.66 -23.52 -13.43
CA PRO A 149 -13.67 -24.98 -13.35
C PRO A 149 -12.28 -25.61 -13.25
N ALA A 150 -11.30 -25.06 -14.00
CA ALA A 150 -9.92 -25.54 -13.96
C ALA A 150 -9.27 -25.36 -12.56
N ALA A 151 -9.64 -24.32 -11.83
CA ALA A 151 -9.16 -24.12 -10.46
C ALA A 151 -9.81 -25.12 -9.47
N ALA A 152 -11.10 -25.36 -9.60
CA ALA A 152 -11.80 -26.38 -8.79
C ALA A 152 -11.25 -27.79 -9.06
N GLU A 153 -10.98 -28.15 -10.32
CA GLU A 153 -10.34 -29.42 -10.69
C GLU A 153 -8.92 -29.54 -10.11
N ALA A 154 -8.11 -28.48 -10.20
CA ALA A 154 -6.77 -28.45 -9.64
C ALA A 154 -6.79 -28.55 -8.11
N ALA A 155 -7.75 -27.90 -7.43
CA ALA A 155 -7.96 -28.03 -5.99
C ALA A 155 -8.29 -29.47 -5.60
N ALA A 156 -9.24 -30.11 -6.29
CA ALA A 156 -9.61 -31.49 -6.04
C ALA A 156 -8.45 -32.49 -6.26
N ALA A 157 -7.53 -32.15 -7.17
CA ALA A 157 -6.32 -32.93 -7.43
C ALA A 157 -5.15 -32.63 -6.47
N GLY A 158 -5.26 -31.62 -5.58
CA GLY A 158 -4.17 -31.17 -4.71
C GLY A 158 -3.07 -30.40 -5.47
N GLU A 159 -3.39 -29.90 -6.66
CA GLU A 159 -2.45 -29.22 -7.56
C GLU A 159 -2.66 -27.70 -7.64
N LEU A 160 -3.64 -27.15 -6.92
CA LEU A 160 -3.91 -25.72 -6.93
C LEU A 160 -2.92 -24.96 -6.05
N CYS A 161 -2.40 -23.85 -6.58
CA CYS A 161 -1.78 -22.78 -5.81
C CYS A 161 -2.68 -21.54 -5.88
N LEU A 162 -3.02 -20.98 -4.72
CA LEU A 162 -3.68 -19.69 -4.54
C LEU A 162 -2.74 -18.77 -3.77
N GLY A 163 -2.38 -17.64 -4.34
CA GLY A 163 -1.45 -16.72 -3.70
C GLY A 163 -1.71 -15.27 -4.09
N THR A 164 -1.02 -14.40 -3.39
CA THR A 164 -0.85 -13.00 -3.75
C THR A 164 0.31 -12.83 -4.74
N ILE A 165 0.52 -11.62 -5.23
CA ILE A 165 1.53 -11.34 -6.27
C ILE A 165 2.95 -11.71 -5.82
N ASP A 166 3.29 -11.51 -4.54
CA ASP A 166 4.59 -11.94 -3.99
C ASP A 166 4.84 -13.43 -4.20
N ALA A 167 3.85 -14.28 -3.88
CA ALA A 167 3.96 -15.72 -4.05
C ALA A 167 4.11 -16.11 -5.53
N TRP A 168 3.43 -15.40 -6.44
CA TRP A 168 3.57 -15.59 -7.87
C TRP A 168 4.95 -15.15 -8.40
N VAL A 169 5.48 -14.03 -7.91
CA VAL A 169 6.81 -13.54 -8.27
C VAL A 169 7.90 -14.47 -7.74
N VAL A 170 7.78 -14.91 -6.49
CA VAL A 170 8.71 -15.91 -5.90
C VAL A 170 8.67 -17.20 -6.71
N TRP A 171 7.49 -17.72 -7.04
CA TRP A 171 7.32 -18.89 -7.92
C TRP A 171 8.02 -18.70 -9.27
N THR A 172 7.82 -17.55 -9.90
CA THR A 172 8.43 -17.21 -11.20
C THR A 172 9.95 -17.18 -11.13
N LEU A 173 10.51 -16.46 -10.14
CA LEU A 173 11.95 -16.30 -9.99
C LEU A 173 12.66 -17.60 -9.67
N THR A 174 12.03 -18.48 -8.88
CA THR A 174 12.60 -19.78 -8.49
C THR A 174 12.33 -20.91 -9.49
N GLY A 175 11.70 -20.60 -10.62
CA GLY A 175 11.35 -21.61 -11.63
C GLY A 175 10.37 -22.67 -11.11
N GLY A 176 9.49 -22.31 -10.18
CA GLY A 176 8.51 -23.19 -9.58
C GLY A 176 9.01 -24.03 -8.38
N ALA A 177 10.23 -23.77 -7.89
CA ALA A 177 10.78 -24.51 -6.77
C ALA A 177 10.17 -24.12 -5.41
N GLU A 178 9.75 -22.87 -5.25
CA GLU A 178 9.26 -22.34 -3.97
C GLU A 178 7.88 -21.72 -4.12
N PHE A 179 6.98 -22.10 -3.21
CA PHE A 179 5.65 -21.50 -3.08
C PHE A 179 5.54 -20.86 -1.70
N ARG A 180 5.95 -19.59 -1.63
CA ARG A 180 6.09 -18.83 -0.39
C ARG A 180 5.48 -17.44 -0.53
N CYS A 181 4.96 -16.89 0.56
CA CYS A 181 4.59 -15.49 0.72
C CYS A 181 5.21 -14.92 1.99
N ASP A 182 5.33 -13.60 2.07
CA ASP A 182 5.79 -12.95 3.29
C ASP A 182 4.64 -12.67 4.27
N TRP A 183 5.01 -12.30 5.51
CA TRP A 183 4.06 -11.99 6.58
C TRP A 183 3.20 -10.77 6.26
N SER A 184 3.76 -9.72 5.62
CA SER A 184 3.00 -8.51 5.30
C SER A 184 1.90 -8.81 4.28
N ASN A 185 2.20 -9.58 3.23
CA ASN A 185 1.22 -10.01 2.24
C ASN A 185 0.21 -11.02 2.82
N ALA A 186 0.66 -12.01 3.59
CA ALA A 186 -0.22 -12.98 4.25
C ALA A 186 -1.27 -12.28 5.13
N SER A 187 -0.85 -11.26 5.90
CA SER A 187 -1.74 -10.49 6.78
C SER A 187 -2.84 -9.72 6.05
N ARG A 188 -2.67 -9.49 4.74
CA ARG A 188 -3.65 -8.78 3.90
C ARG A 188 -4.63 -9.70 3.19
N THR A 189 -4.59 -11.01 3.45
CA THR A 189 -5.42 -11.99 2.73
C THR A 189 -6.82 -12.15 3.28
N GLN A 190 -7.11 -11.76 4.50
CA GLN A 190 -8.27 -12.18 5.34
C GLN A 190 -8.30 -13.68 5.67
N LEU A 191 -7.19 -14.39 5.50
CA LEU A 191 -7.08 -15.82 5.85
C LEU A 191 -6.04 -16.08 6.95
N PHE A 192 -5.28 -15.05 7.32
CA PHE A 192 -4.14 -15.18 8.23
C PHE A 192 -4.49 -14.71 9.65
N ASP A 193 -4.23 -15.56 10.64
CA ASP A 193 -4.38 -15.22 12.06
C ASP A 193 -3.19 -14.37 12.51
N LEU A 194 -3.43 -13.08 12.74
CA LEU A 194 -2.39 -12.11 13.10
C LEU A 194 -1.72 -12.40 14.45
N ARG A 195 -2.44 -13.05 15.38
CA ARG A 195 -1.90 -13.35 16.72
C ARG A 195 -1.13 -14.66 16.74
N ARG A 196 -1.61 -15.67 15.98
CA ARG A 196 -0.99 -16.99 15.93
C ARG A 196 0.10 -17.10 14.88
N GLY A 197 0.13 -16.19 13.90
CA GLY A 197 1.11 -16.18 12.82
C GLY A 197 0.98 -17.38 11.88
N CYS A 198 -0.23 -17.79 11.54
CA CYS A 198 -0.50 -18.91 10.65
C CYS A 198 -1.82 -18.71 9.89
N TRP A 199 -2.04 -19.47 8.83
CA TRP A 199 -3.33 -19.54 8.18
C TRP A 199 -4.41 -19.99 9.18
N SER A 200 -5.55 -19.30 9.19
CA SER A 200 -6.67 -19.61 10.08
C SER A 200 -7.58 -20.66 9.46
N GLU A 201 -7.51 -21.91 9.91
CA GLU A 201 -8.39 -22.96 9.43
C GLU A 201 -9.88 -22.57 9.51
N PRO A 202 -10.41 -21.98 10.62
CA PRO A 202 -11.81 -21.60 10.69
C PRO A 202 -12.21 -20.54 9.66
N VAL A 203 -11.33 -19.58 9.39
CA VAL A 203 -11.60 -18.52 8.39
C VAL A 203 -11.48 -19.11 6.99
N CYS A 204 -10.47 -19.92 6.72
CA CYS A 204 -10.32 -20.63 5.44
C CYS A 204 -11.55 -21.49 5.14
N GLU A 205 -12.07 -22.22 6.12
CA GLU A 205 -13.30 -23.03 6.00
C GLU A 205 -14.52 -22.14 5.66
N ALA A 206 -14.66 -20.98 6.31
CA ALA A 206 -15.76 -20.05 6.03
C ALA A 206 -15.78 -19.57 4.57
N PHE A 207 -14.60 -19.36 3.97
CA PHE A 207 -14.44 -18.99 2.56
C PHE A 207 -14.35 -20.20 1.60
N GLY A 208 -14.35 -21.43 2.09
CA GLY A 208 -14.18 -22.63 1.27
C GLY A 208 -12.79 -22.78 0.65
N VAL A 209 -11.77 -22.20 1.27
CA VAL A 209 -10.36 -22.24 0.82
C VAL A 209 -9.61 -23.29 1.63
N ASP A 210 -9.07 -24.33 0.97
CA ASP A 210 -8.19 -25.29 1.63
C ASP A 210 -6.82 -24.66 1.90
N VAL A 211 -6.34 -24.75 3.14
CA VAL A 211 -5.01 -24.28 3.56
C VAL A 211 -3.88 -24.91 2.71
N ALA A 212 -4.06 -26.13 2.21
CA ALA A 212 -3.10 -26.80 1.33
C ALA A 212 -2.88 -26.07 -0.01
N CYS A 213 -3.82 -25.21 -0.41
CA CYS A 213 -3.72 -24.37 -1.61
C CYS A 213 -2.95 -23.06 -1.36
N LEU A 214 -2.64 -22.74 -0.10
CA LEU A 214 -1.99 -21.46 0.29
C LEU A 214 -0.47 -21.63 0.39
N PRO A 215 0.31 -20.52 0.20
CA PRO A 215 1.76 -20.57 0.26
C PRO A 215 2.27 -20.78 1.68
N GLN A 216 3.51 -21.28 1.79
CA GLN A 216 4.23 -21.26 3.05
C GLN A 216 4.55 -19.80 3.42
N VAL A 217 4.15 -19.37 4.62
CA VAL A 217 4.50 -18.05 5.12
C VAL A 217 5.94 -18.03 5.61
N THR A 218 6.69 -17.03 5.19
CA THR A 218 8.12 -16.88 5.43
C THR A 218 8.39 -15.50 6.00
N ASP A 219 9.32 -15.36 6.95
CA ASP A 219 9.73 -14.08 7.52
C ASP A 219 10.17 -13.13 6.37
N SER A 220 9.85 -11.84 6.47
CA SER A 220 10.04 -10.89 5.35
C SER A 220 11.51 -10.76 4.93
N ASP A 221 12.46 -10.98 5.85
CA ASP A 221 13.90 -11.08 5.60
C ASP A 221 14.39 -12.53 5.37
N GLY A 222 13.50 -13.51 5.43
CA GLY A 222 13.82 -14.94 5.26
C GLY A 222 14.27 -15.28 3.84
N LEU A 223 14.73 -16.52 3.66
CA LEU A 223 15.09 -17.04 2.34
C LEU A 223 13.82 -17.55 1.61
N PHE A 224 13.46 -16.89 0.52
CA PHE A 224 12.35 -17.29 -0.34
C PHE A 224 12.75 -18.24 -1.48
N GLY A 225 14.02 -18.59 -1.57
CA GLY A 225 14.61 -19.44 -2.58
C GLY A 225 15.76 -18.77 -3.31
N THR A 226 16.19 -19.35 -4.42
CA THR A 226 17.28 -18.81 -5.26
C THR A 226 16.86 -18.71 -6.70
N THR A 227 17.47 -17.78 -7.44
CA THR A 227 17.20 -17.57 -8.85
C THR A 227 18.47 -17.25 -9.64
N ASP A 228 18.55 -17.77 -10.86
CA ASP A 228 19.55 -17.36 -11.85
C ASP A 228 18.91 -16.46 -12.96
N LEU A 229 17.70 -15.96 -12.70
CA LEU A 229 16.88 -15.20 -13.66
C LEU A 229 16.70 -15.94 -14.98
N GLY A 230 16.47 -17.28 -14.94
CA GLY A 230 16.30 -18.14 -16.09
C GLY A 230 17.59 -18.26 -16.93
N GLY A 231 18.72 -18.47 -16.26
CA GLY A 231 20.04 -18.66 -16.86
C GLY A 231 20.76 -17.37 -17.25
N PHE A 232 20.27 -16.20 -16.83
CA PHE A 232 20.94 -14.91 -17.08
C PHE A 232 22.13 -14.68 -16.13
N LEU A 233 21.96 -15.01 -14.86
CA LEU A 233 23.05 -14.92 -13.89
C LEU A 233 23.95 -16.16 -13.98
N PRO A 234 25.29 -16.03 -13.82
CA PRO A 234 26.22 -17.14 -13.91
C PRO A 234 26.10 -18.15 -12.76
N ALA A 235 25.47 -17.75 -11.65
CA ALA A 235 25.15 -18.59 -10.52
C ALA A 235 23.85 -18.08 -9.86
N PRO A 236 23.05 -18.98 -9.25
CA PRO A 236 21.87 -18.57 -8.51
C PRO A 236 22.20 -17.64 -7.34
N VAL A 237 21.38 -16.59 -7.18
CA VAL A 237 21.44 -15.66 -6.04
C VAL A 237 20.19 -15.82 -5.17
N PRO A 238 20.26 -15.54 -3.87
CA PRO A 238 19.12 -15.66 -2.96
C PRO A 238 18.09 -14.57 -3.20
N VAL A 239 16.82 -14.90 -2.92
CA VAL A 239 15.69 -13.97 -2.84
C VAL A 239 15.37 -13.75 -1.36
N HIS A 240 15.53 -12.52 -0.89
CA HIS A 240 15.22 -12.04 0.46
C HIS A 240 14.47 -10.71 0.37
N GLY A 241 13.97 -10.21 1.49
CA GLY A 241 13.36 -8.88 1.52
C GLY A 241 12.07 -8.81 0.71
N VAL A 242 11.09 -9.68 1.01
CA VAL A 242 9.79 -9.68 0.35
C VAL A 242 8.78 -8.93 1.21
N LEU A 243 8.13 -7.91 0.64
CA LEU A 243 7.20 -7.02 1.32
C LEU A 243 6.10 -6.55 0.38
N GLY A 244 4.88 -6.34 0.87
CA GLY A 244 3.88 -5.57 0.15
C GLY A 244 4.36 -4.12 -0.10
N ASP A 245 3.94 -3.50 -1.20
CA ASP A 245 4.42 -2.19 -1.67
C ASP A 245 4.39 -1.08 -0.60
N SER A 246 3.25 -0.92 0.07
CA SER A 246 3.13 0.08 1.14
C SER A 246 3.93 -0.28 2.39
N HIS A 247 4.16 -1.57 2.65
CA HIS A 247 5.01 -2.05 3.76
C HIS A 247 6.49 -1.83 3.43
N ALA A 248 6.90 -2.11 2.20
CA ALA A 248 8.25 -1.80 1.71
C ALA A 248 8.55 -0.29 1.76
N ALA A 249 7.58 0.54 1.37
CA ALA A 249 7.71 2.00 1.50
C ALA A 249 7.79 2.45 2.97
N LEU A 250 6.99 1.85 3.87
CA LEU A 250 7.07 2.11 5.32
C LEU A 250 8.46 1.77 5.86
N PHE A 251 9.01 0.61 5.44
CA PHE A 251 10.35 0.17 5.81
C PHE A 251 11.41 1.13 5.28
N ALA A 252 11.36 1.47 4.00
CA ALA A 252 12.31 2.38 3.35
C ALA A 252 12.28 3.80 3.92
N GLN A 253 11.12 4.26 4.32
CA GLN A 253 10.99 5.53 5.02
C GLN A 253 11.48 5.47 6.48
N GLY A 254 11.99 4.33 6.95
CA GLY A 254 12.54 4.17 8.29
C GLY A 254 11.52 4.28 9.41
N CYS A 255 10.25 3.96 9.15
CA CYS A 255 9.19 3.93 10.17
C CYS A 255 9.31 2.66 11.02
N HIS A 256 10.47 2.47 11.68
CA HIS A 256 10.85 1.27 12.41
C HIS A 256 10.53 1.34 13.91
N SER A 257 9.79 2.35 14.34
CA SER A 257 9.45 2.53 15.74
C SER A 257 7.98 2.89 15.92
N ARG A 258 7.42 2.45 17.04
CA ARG A 258 6.03 2.75 17.41
C ARG A 258 5.76 4.25 17.38
N GLY A 259 4.68 4.66 16.71
CA GLY A 259 4.27 6.05 16.56
C GLY A 259 4.90 6.77 15.36
N MET A 260 5.78 6.12 14.60
CA MET A 260 6.21 6.63 13.30
C MET A 260 5.20 6.24 12.23
N ALA A 261 4.84 7.21 11.40
CA ALA A 261 3.86 7.01 10.33
C ALA A 261 4.41 7.45 8.97
N LYS A 262 3.86 6.85 7.91
CA LYS A 262 4.09 7.30 6.54
C LYS A 262 2.76 7.65 5.86
N ALA A 263 2.81 8.61 4.93
CA ALA A 263 1.75 8.87 3.97
C ALA A 263 2.34 8.92 2.55
N THR A 264 1.88 8.02 1.68
CA THR A 264 2.27 8.00 0.26
C THR A 264 1.14 8.62 -0.55
N TYR A 265 1.43 9.72 -1.25
CA TYR A 265 0.46 10.48 -2.03
C TYR A 265 0.48 10.08 -3.50
N GLY A 266 -0.64 9.56 -3.96
CA GLY A 266 -0.96 9.35 -5.35
C GLY A 266 -2.27 10.06 -5.72
N THR A 267 -3.13 9.41 -6.50
CA THR A 267 -4.52 9.81 -6.71
C THR A 267 -5.27 9.92 -5.39
N GLY A 268 -5.18 8.88 -4.55
CA GLY A 268 -5.47 8.89 -3.12
C GLY A 268 -4.21 8.92 -2.28
N SER A 269 -4.30 8.50 -1.02
CA SER A 269 -3.14 8.32 -0.15
C SER A 269 -3.30 7.08 0.72
N SER A 270 -2.20 6.33 0.89
CA SER A 270 -2.09 5.26 1.90
C SER A 270 -1.32 5.79 3.09
N VAL A 271 -1.97 5.77 4.25
CA VAL A 271 -1.40 6.17 5.53
C VAL A 271 -1.18 4.92 6.37
N MET A 272 0.03 4.75 6.88
CA MET A 272 0.37 3.62 7.74
C MET A 272 1.15 4.11 8.97
N MET A 273 0.82 3.59 10.14
CA MET A 273 1.54 3.85 11.39
C MET A 273 2.06 2.53 11.97
N ASN A 274 3.35 2.49 12.27
CA ASN A 274 3.95 1.42 13.06
C ASN A 274 3.41 1.51 14.50
N VAL A 275 2.77 0.45 14.97
CA VAL A 275 2.17 0.37 16.32
C VAL A 275 2.97 -0.54 17.28
N GLY A 276 4.15 -1.01 16.84
CA GLY A 276 5.06 -1.84 17.64
C GLY A 276 4.76 -3.33 17.51
N ASP A 277 5.12 -4.09 18.52
CA ASP A 277 5.12 -5.55 18.56
C ASP A 277 3.83 -6.17 19.14
N GLU A 278 2.85 -5.35 19.45
CA GLU A 278 1.54 -5.78 19.94
C GLU A 278 0.44 -5.52 18.90
N PHE A 279 -0.41 -6.53 18.67
CA PHE A 279 -1.58 -6.39 17.79
C PHE A 279 -2.58 -5.38 18.35
N VAL A 280 -2.95 -4.41 17.54
CA VAL A 280 -3.97 -3.40 17.83
C VAL A 280 -5.19 -3.65 16.95
N ALA A 281 -6.34 -3.95 17.54
CA ALA A 281 -7.61 -4.00 16.82
C ALA A 281 -8.18 -2.57 16.72
N SER A 282 -8.45 -2.13 15.49
CA SER A 282 -9.02 -0.79 15.30
C SER A 282 -10.50 -0.75 15.69
N SER A 283 -10.88 0.26 16.46
CA SER A 283 -12.28 0.62 16.74
C SER A 283 -12.85 1.67 15.78
N HIS A 284 -11.99 2.26 14.93
CA HIS A 284 -12.32 3.27 13.93
C HIS A 284 -12.37 2.72 12.49
N GLY A 285 -12.37 1.38 12.34
CA GLY A 285 -12.45 0.74 11.04
C GLY A 285 -11.18 0.85 10.19
N LEU A 286 -10.03 1.11 10.80
CA LEU A 286 -8.74 0.99 10.14
C LEU A 286 -8.39 -0.48 9.93
N SER A 287 -7.55 -0.76 8.95
CA SER A 287 -7.01 -2.09 8.74
C SER A 287 -5.83 -2.33 9.68
N SER A 288 -5.88 -3.41 10.47
CA SER A 288 -4.72 -3.89 11.20
C SER A 288 -4.00 -4.95 10.36
N SER A 289 -2.69 -4.85 10.24
CA SER A 289 -1.87 -5.83 9.52
C SER A 289 -0.47 -5.93 10.12
N LEU A 290 0.33 -6.85 9.59
CA LEU A 290 1.73 -6.95 9.98
C LEU A 290 2.56 -5.98 9.13
N ALA A 291 3.41 -5.19 9.77
CA ALA A 291 4.40 -4.39 9.07
C ALA A 291 5.39 -5.29 8.34
N TRP A 292 6.00 -6.17 9.09
CA TRP A 292 6.94 -7.23 8.70
C TRP A 292 7.20 -8.18 9.86
N ARG A 293 7.83 -9.29 9.54
CA ARG A 293 8.56 -10.08 10.52
C ARG A 293 10.00 -10.22 10.06
N MET A 294 10.92 -9.66 10.82
CA MET A 294 12.35 -9.63 10.53
C MET A 294 13.17 -9.88 11.81
N ASP A 295 14.29 -10.58 11.70
CA ASP A 295 15.12 -10.96 12.86
C ASP A 295 14.33 -11.69 13.97
N GLY A 296 13.24 -12.39 13.60
CA GLY A 296 12.34 -13.05 14.54
C GLY A 296 11.39 -12.11 15.29
N VAL A 297 11.44 -10.80 15.04
CA VAL A 297 10.56 -9.80 15.63
C VAL A 297 9.39 -9.50 14.68
N THR A 298 8.18 -9.56 15.22
CA THR A 298 6.96 -9.20 14.51
C THR A 298 6.58 -7.77 14.86
N GLU A 299 6.35 -6.92 13.86
CA GLU A 299 5.85 -5.56 14.02
C GLU A 299 4.50 -5.41 13.32
N TYR A 300 3.60 -4.62 13.92
CA TYR A 300 2.24 -4.38 13.44
C TYR A 300 2.06 -2.97 12.93
N VAL A 301 1.08 -2.79 12.05
CA VAL A 301 0.67 -1.48 11.54
C VAL A 301 -0.85 -1.33 11.61
N LEU A 302 -1.28 -0.09 11.77
CA LEU A 302 -2.61 0.37 11.38
C LEU A 302 -2.51 1.06 10.02
N GLU A 303 -3.48 0.82 9.16
CA GLU A 303 -3.57 1.43 7.83
C GLU A 303 -4.95 2.02 7.58
N GLY A 304 -4.98 3.23 7.04
CA GLY A 304 -6.15 3.87 6.48
C GLY A 304 -5.85 4.44 5.10
N ASN A 305 -6.84 4.42 4.22
CA ASN A 305 -6.72 4.95 2.86
C ASN A 305 -7.59 6.18 2.70
N VAL A 306 -7.01 7.24 2.14
CA VAL A 306 -7.68 8.45 1.70
C VAL A 306 -7.94 8.33 0.20
N SER A 307 -9.21 8.39 -0.22
CA SER A 307 -9.59 8.16 -1.61
C SER A 307 -9.16 9.30 -2.54
N TYR A 308 -9.16 10.54 -2.04
CA TYR A 308 -8.93 11.74 -2.83
C TYR A 308 -7.82 12.61 -2.22
N ALA A 309 -6.61 12.49 -2.76
CA ALA A 309 -5.46 13.35 -2.47
C ALA A 309 -5.04 14.11 -3.74
N GLY A 310 -4.13 13.59 -4.53
CA GLY A 310 -3.74 14.22 -5.80
C GLY A 310 -4.90 14.38 -6.79
N ALA A 311 -5.91 13.52 -6.71
CA ALA A 311 -7.12 13.63 -7.52
C ALA A 311 -7.88 14.94 -7.29
N VAL A 312 -7.84 15.54 -6.09
CA VAL A 312 -8.43 16.85 -5.82
C VAL A 312 -7.79 17.93 -6.70
N LYS A 313 -6.45 17.91 -6.83
CA LYS A 313 -5.73 18.87 -7.69
C LYS A 313 -6.03 18.65 -9.17
N THR A 314 -6.14 17.40 -9.59
CA THR A 314 -6.57 17.03 -10.96
C THR A 314 -7.97 17.56 -11.26
N TRP A 315 -8.92 17.35 -10.35
CA TRP A 315 -10.29 17.84 -10.47
C TRP A 315 -10.37 19.38 -10.53
N LEU A 316 -9.57 20.09 -9.70
CA LEU A 316 -9.48 21.55 -9.76
C LEU A 316 -8.97 22.05 -11.12
N ARG A 317 -8.07 21.28 -11.78
CA ARG A 317 -7.49 21.63 -13.07
C ARG A 317 -8.40 21.24 -14.24
N ASP A 318 -8.81 19.99 -14.31
CA ASP A 318 -9.39 19.39 -15.51
C ASP A 318 -10.92 19.57 -15.59
N ASP A 319 -11.61 19.55 -14.44
CA ASP A 319 -13.05 19.62 -14.38
C ASP A 319 -13.56 21.02 -14.03
N LEU A 320 -12.92 21.71 -13.07
CA LEU A 320 -13.32 23.05 -12.64
C LEU A 320 -12.55 24.18 -13.31
N GLU A 321 -11.42 23.90 -13.96
CA GLU A 321 -10.58 24.90 -14.62
C GLU A 321 -10.17 26.06 -13.67
N LEU A 322 -10.07 25.78 -12.36
CA LEU A 322 -9.69 26.75 -11.34
C LEU A 322 -8.18 26.94 -11.21
N ILE A 323 -7.39 26.04 -11.75
CA ILE A 323 -5.92 26.12 -11.85
C ILE A 323 -5.49 25.62 -13.22
N ASN A 324 -4.34 26.10 -13.74
CA ASN A 324 -3.80 25.61 -15.00
C ASN A 324 -2.79 24.46 -14.76
N ASN A 325 -2.12 24.49 -13.63
CA ASN A 325 -1.15 23.48 -13.22
C ASN A 325 -1.14 23.36 -11.68
N PRO A 326 -0.69 22.23 -11.12
CA PRO A 326 -0.64 22.02 -9.68
C PRO A 326 0.27 23.00 -8.91
N GLU A 327 1.27 23.58 -9.56
CA GLU A 327 2.20 24.52 -8.93
C GLU A 327 1.54 25.86 -8.54
N GLU A 328 0.44 26.24 -9.19
CA GLU A 328 -0.32 27.45 -8.83
C GLU A 328 -1.03 27.33 -7.47
N VAL A 329 -1.25 26.11 -6.97
CA VAL A 329 -2.04 25.88 -5.75
C VAL A 329 -1.40 26.56 -4.55
N THR A 330 -0.09 26.36 -4.35
CA THR A 330 0.67 26.98 -3.25
C THR A 330 0.48 28.50 -3.20
N ASP A 331 0.63 29.19 -4.32
CA ASP A 331 0.50 30.65 -4.39
C ASP A 331 -0.93 31.11 -4.12
N LEU A 332 -1.94 30.40 -4.64
CA LEU A 332 -3.33 30.69 -4.38
C LEU A 332 -3.70 30.47 -2.90
N CYS A 333 -3.17 29.43 -2.26
CA CYS A 333 -3.39 29.17 -0.84
C CYS A 333 -2.83 30.32 0.03
N TYR A 334 -1.63 30.83 -0.29
CA TYR A 334 -1.07 31.99 0.42
C TYR A 334 -1.78 33.29 0.11
N ALA A 335 -2.34 33.45 -1.09
CA ALA A 335 -3.11 34.65 -1.47
C ALA A 335 -4.53 34.69 -0.90
N ALA A 336 -5.06 33.53 -0.47
CA ALA A 336 -6.41 33.44 0.08
C ALA A 336 -6.54 34.25 1.39
N ASN A 337 -7.75 34.77 1.65
CA ASN A 337 -8.05 35.45 2.90
C ASN A 337 -7.77 34.51 4.11
N PRO A 338 -6.84 34.85 5.01
CA PRO A 338 -6.54 34.01 6.16
C PRO A 338 -7.71 33.80 7.12
N ALA A 339 -8.71 34.70 7.09
CA ALA A 339 -9.93 34.57 7.90
C ALA A 339 -11.00 33.67 7.24
N SER A 340 -10.74 33.12 6.04
CA SER A 340 -11.67 32.21 5.35
C SER A 340 -11.95 30.97 6.22
N ARG A 341 -13.21 30.57 6.24
CA ARG A 341 -13.69 29.35 6.91
C ARG A 341 -14.38 28.42 5.91
N VAL A 342 -13.90 28.41 4.70
CA VAL A 342 -14.40 27.48 3.68
C VAL A 342 -13.78 26.11 3.95
N TYR A 343 -14.61 25.08 4.00
CA TYR A 343 -14.21 23.69 4.09
C TYR A 343 -14.77 22.94 2.89
N PHE A 344 -13.96 22.13 2.26
CA PHE A 344 -14.36 21.23 1.19
C PHE A 344 -14.18 19.78 1.65
N VAL A 345 -15.25 19.00 1.60
CA VAL A 345 -15.22 17.56 1.90
C VAL A 345 -15.31 16.79 0.58
N PRO A 346 -14.22 16.16 0.09
CA PRO A 346 -14.16 15.55 -1.23
C PRO A 346 -14.73 14.12 -1.25
N ALA A 347 -15.98 13.96 -0.82
CA ALA A 347 -16.67 12.68 -0.80
C ALA A 347 -17.25 12.32 -2.18
N PHE A 348 -16.40 12.34 -3.26
CA PHE A 348 -16.88 12.08 -4.62
C PHE A 348 -17.37 10.64 -4.84
N THR A 349 -16.88 9.69 -4.04
CA THR A 349 -17.34 8.28 -4.01
C THR A 349 -17.53 7.80 -2.56
N GLY A 350 -18.09 8.66 -1.72
CA GLY A 350 -18.20 8.42 -0.29
C GLY A 350 -16.96 8.78 0.49
N LEU A 351 -17.02 8.55 1.81
CA LEU A 351 -15.91 8.69 2.76
C LEU A 351 -15.48 7.30 3.24
N GLY A 352 -14.19 7.02 3.16
CA GLY A 352 -13.56 5.83 3.72
C GLY A 352 -13.29 5.93 5.23
N ALA A 353 -12.30 5.20 5.71
CA ALA A 353 -11.87 5.27 7.10
C ALA A 353 -11.45 6.70 7.50
N PRO A 354 -11.76 7.14 8.74
CA PRO A 354 -12.48 6.42 9.78
C PRO A 354 -14.00 6.56 9.71
N HIS A 355 -14.54 7.28 8.75
CA HIS A 355 -15.96 7.68 8.70
C HIS A 355 -16.90 6.63 8.12
N TRP A 356 -16.45 5.85 7.14
CA TRP A 356 -17.20 4.78 6.46
C TRP A 356 -18.61 5.17 6.00
N ALA A 357 -18.75 6.36 5.41
CA ALA A 357 -19.99 6.87 4.86
C ALA A 357 -19.97 6.75 3.33
N SER A 358 -20.32 5.57 2.81
CA SER A 358 -20.26 5.23 1.37
C SER A 358 -21.17 6.06 0.49
N ASP A 359 -22.28 6.56 1.06
CA ASP A 359 -23.30 7.31 0.34
C ASP A 359 -23.10 8.83 0.45
N ALA A 360 -22.06 9.29 1.17
CA ALA A 360 -21.75 10.70 1.30
C ALA A 360 -21.33 11.29 -0.04
N GLU A 361 -21.79 12.50 -0.32
CA GLU A 361 -21.46 13.27 -1.51
C GLU A 361 -20.59 14.48 -1.17
N GLY A 362 -19.73 14.92 -2.11
CA GLY A 362 -18.83 16.06 -1.90
C GLY A 362 -19.57 17.35 -1.57
N CYS A 363 -19.16 18.05 -0.51
CA CYS A 363 -19.80 19.28 -0.03
C CYS A 363 -18.81 20.42 0.20
N VAL A 364 -19.28 21.65 0.06
CA VAL A 364 -18.53 22.87 0.40
C VAL A 364 -19.31 23.67 1.44
N PHE A 365 -18.66 24.03 2.54
CA PHE A 365 -19.26 24.77 3.65
C PHE A 365 -18.53 26.09 3.92
N GLY A 366 -19.20 27.03 4.57
CA GLY A 366 -18.60 28.27 5.05
C GLY A 366 -18.34 29.34 3.99
N MET A 367 -18.91 29.20 2.77
CA MET A 367 -18.82 30.23 1.73
C MET A 367 -19.53 31.52 2.14
N THR A 368 -18.89 32.63 1.81
CA THR A 368 -19.43 33.97 2.01
C THR A 368 -19.33 34.78 0.71
N ARG A 369 -19.86 36.02 0.72
CA ARG A 369 -19.72 36.93 -0.42
C ARG A 369 -18.27 37.24 -0.83
N THR A 370 -17.33 37.03 0.10
CA THR A 370 -15.89 37.27 -0.13
C THR A 370 -15.13 36.01 -0.56
N THR A 371 -15.80 34.87 -0.66
CA THR A 371 -15.21 33.63 -1.15
C THR A 371 -14.97 33.74 -2.65
N GLY A 372 -13.72 33.69 -3.04
CA GLY A 372 -13.29 33.70 -4.44
C GLY A 372 -12.53 32.40 -4.80
N ARG A 373 -11.87 32.45 -5.96
CA ARG A 373 -11.04 31.33 -6.48
C ARG A 373 -9.98 30.87 -5.47
N ALA A 374 -9.28 31.80 -4.86
CA ALA A 374 -8.19 31.48 -3.94
C ALA A 374 -8.67 30.74 -2.68
N GLU A 375 -9.78 31.20 -2.07
CA GLU A 375 -10.39 30.56 -0.90
C GLU A 375 -10.94 29.17 -1.22
N PHE A 376 -11.48 28.96 -2.41
CA PHE A 376 -11.98 27.67 -2.85
C PHE A 376 -10.85 26.67 -3.09
N VAL A 377 -9.82 27.07 -3.85
CA VAL A 377 -8.63 26.24 -4.12
C VAL A 377 -7.94 25.87 -2.80
N LYS A 378 -7.78 26.84 -1.89
CA LYS A 378 -7.22 26.60 -0.56
C LYS A 378 -8.01 25.55 0.23
N ALA A 379 -9.33 25.66 0.28
CA ALA A 379 -10.18 24.70 0.98
C ALA A 379 -10.07 23.29 0.39
N ALA A 380 -9.97 23.19 -0.94
CA ALA A 380 -9.77 21.92 -1.63
C ALA A 380 -8.38 21.32 -1.35
N ASP A 381 -7.32 22.12 -1.31
CA ASP A 381 -5.98 21.67 -0.96
C ASP A 381 -5.87 21.26 0.52
N GLU A 382 -6.39 22.10 1.42
CA GLU A 382 -6.46 21.80 2.87
C GLU A 382 -7.23 20.51 3.16
N SER A 383 -8.22 20.13 2.32
CA SER A 383 -9.00 18.89 2.49
C SER A 383 -8.13 17.63 2.44
N ILE A 384 -7.02 17.67 1.71
CA ILE A 384 -6.07 16.55 1.64
C ILE A 384 -5.44 16.32 3.02
N ALA A 385 -4.91 17.38 3.63
CA ALA A 385 -4.31 17.31 4.95
C ALA A 385 -5.32 16.95 6.06
N TYR A 386 -6.55 17.44 5.97
CA TYR A 386 -7.60 17.08 6.92
C TYR A 386 -7.95 15.59 6.88
N GLN A 387 -8.05 14.99 5.70
CA GLN A 387 -8.31 13.54 5.58
C GLN A 387 -7.16 12.70 6.13
N ILE A 388 -5.90 13.11 5.88
CA ILE A 388 -4.72 12.46 6.49
C ILE A 388 -4.76 12.59 8.01
N PHE A 389 -5.10 13.78 8.52
CA PHE A 389 -5.25 14.02 9.96
C PHE A 389 -6.31 13.09 10.58
N ASP A 390 -7.48 12.93 9.96
CA ASP A 390 -8.55 12.05 10.48
C ASP A 390 -8.05 10.60 10.61
N VAL A 391 -7.30 10.11 9.62
CA VAL A 391 -6.73 8.76 9.65
C VAL A 391 -5.67 8.63 10.76
N ILE A 392 -4.75 9.60 10.87
CA ILE A 392 -3.70 9.60 11.91
C ILE A 392 -4.30 9.72 13.30
N ASP A 393 -5.29 10.59 13.49
CA ASP A 393 -5.98 10.78 14.77
C ASP A 393 -6.63 9.46 15.25
N ALA A 394 -7.30 8.75 14.33
CA ALA A 394 -7.84 7.42 14.60
C ALA A 394 -6.74 6.38 14.94
N MET A 395 -5.58 6.43 14.25
CA MET A 395 -4.44 5.55 14.57
C MET A 395 -3.87 5.83 15.97
N VAL A 396 -3.78 7.10 16.35
CA VAL A 396 -3.33 7.52 17.69
C VAL A 396 -4.33 7.07 18.77
N GLU A 397 -5.63 7.24 18.51
CA GLU A 397 -6.67 6.82 19.45
C GLU A 397 -6.69 5.30 19.65
N ASP A 398 -6.61 4.51 18.55
CA ASP A 398 -6.63 3.04 18.61
C ASP A 398 -5.35 2.45 19.23
N SER A 399 -4.18 2.99 18.88
CA SER A 399 -2.90 2.43 19.34
C SER A 399 -2.44 2.99 20.70
N GLY A 400 -2.96 4.15 21.12
CA GLY A 400 -2.43 4.90 22.25
C GLY A 400 -0.99 5.41 22.04
N ALA A 401 -0.45 5.31 20.82
CA ALA A 401 0.87 5.81 20.46
C ALA A 401 0.76 7.24 19.94
N ALA A 402 1.47 8.18 20.55
CA ALA A 402 1.58 9.53 19.98
C ALA A 402 2.33 9.48 18.64
N LEU A 403 1.87 10.24 17.66
CA LEU A 403 2.62 10.42 16.40
C LEU A 403 3.96 11.11 16.71
N SER A 404 5.07 10.45 16.40
CA SER A 404 6.40 11.00 16.63
C SER A 404 6.93 11.77 15.42
N GLU A 405 6.69 11.27 14.21
CA GLU A 405 7.07 11.86 12.93
C GLU A 405 6.16 11.30 11.83
N LEU A 406 5.74 12.16 10.90
CA LEU A 406 5.07 11.73 9.67
C LEU A 406 6.06 11.81 8.51
N ARG A 407 6.29 10.70 7.83
CA ARG A 407 7.15 10.62 6.64
C ARG A 407 6.31 10.56 5.39
N VAL A 408 6.65 11.37 4.39
CA VAL A 408 5.79 11.57 3.22
C VAL A 408 6.55 11.45 1.92
N ASP A 409 5.89 10.87 0.89
CA ASP A 409 6.37 10.80 -0.47
C ASP A 409 5.25 11.03 -1.50
N GLY A 410 5.62 11.13 -2.76
CA GLY A 410 4.69 11.32 -3.87
C GLY A 410 4.50 12.77 -4.31
N GLY A 411 3.77 12.95 -5.42
CA GLY A 411 3.66 14.22 -6.12
C GLY A 411 3.17 15.41 -5.28
N PRO A 412 2.09 15.29 -4.51
CA PRO A 412 1.56 16.36 -3.66
C PRO A 412 2.54 16.92 -2.63
N THR A 413 3.58 16.17 -2.24
CA THR A 413 4.60 16.65 -1.30
C THR A 413 5.50 17.80 -1.85
N ARG A 414 5.33 18.16 -3.11
CA ARG A 414 5.98 19.34 -3.71
C ARG A 414 5.28 20.64 -3.37
N ASP A 415 4.06 20.57 -2.85
CA ASP A 415 3.28 21.72 -2.39
C ASP A 415 3.70 22.11 -0.97
N ALA A 416 4.42 23.23 -0.87
CA ALA A 416 4.96 23.71 0.40
C ALA A 416 3.85 24.17 1.36
N TYR A 417 2.73 24.70 0.84
CA TYR A 417 1.59 25.09 1.66
C TYR A 417 0.95 23.85 2.30
N LEU A 418 0.66 22.83 1.49
CA LEU A 418 0.06 21.57 1.94
C LEU A 418 0.93 20.92 3.04
N MET A 419 2.23 20.82 2.82
CA MET A 419 3.15 20.21 3.79
C MET A 419 3.22 20.98 5.11
N GLN A 420 3.22 22.32 5.08
CA GLN A 420 3.18 23.12 6.30
C GLN A 420 1.85 22.95 7.01
N PHE A 421 0.74 23.03 6.28
CA PHE A 421 -0.60 22.92 6.87
C PHE A 421 -0.84 21.55 7.49
N GLU A 422 -0.34 20.49 6.86
CA GLU A 422 -0.44 19.12 7.38
C GLU A 422 0.42 18.93 8.65
N SER A 423 1.66 19.43 8.66
CA SER A 423 2.51 19.44 9.87
C SER A 423 1.81 20.15 11.03
N ASP A 424 1.20 21.29 10.72
CA ASP A 424 0.43 22.07 11.70
C ASP A 424 -0.79 21.29 12.23
N LEU A 425 -1.51 20.56 11.36
CA LEU A 425 -2.68 19.76 11.75
C LEU A 425 -2.31 18.53 12.57
N VAL A 426 -1.32 17.76 12.14
CA VAL A 426 -0.91 16.55 12.89
C VAL A 426 -0.13 16.93 14.15
N GLY A 427 0.45 18.14 14.19
CA GLY A 427 1.20 18.66 15.32
C GLY A 427 2.54 17.94 15.56
N SER A 428 3.11 17.40 14.50
CA SER A 428 4.38 16.66 14.50
C SER A 428 5.19 17.00 13.26
N PRO A 429 6.51 16.84 13.30
CA PRO A 429 7.35 17.06 12.12
C PRO A 429 6.93 16.20 10.94
N ILE A 430 7.00 16.78 9.74
CA ILE A 430 6.87 16.05 8.48
C ILE A 430 8.24 15.95 7.83
N ARG A 431 8.68 14.72 7.53
CA ARG A 431 9.89 14.43 6.79
C ARG A 431 9.55 14.03 5.35
N ILE A 432 9.98 14.84 4.40
CA ILE A 432 9.69 14.64 2.98
C ILE A 432 10.81 13.78 2.37
N ALA A 433 10.45 12.64 1.78
CA ALA A 433 11.40 11.75 1.12
C ALA A 433 12.12 12.46 -0.04
N SER A 434 13.39 12.14 -0.22
CA SER A 434 14.20 12.65 -1.34
C SER A 434 14.14 11.78 -2.59
N ASN A 435 13.57 10.56 -2.48
CA ASN A 435 13.42 9.60 -3.56
C ASN A 435 11.97 9.12 -3.64
N ASP A 436 11.46 8.94 -4.86
CA ASP A 436 10.08 8.49 -5.12
C ASP A 436 9.98 6.95 -5.27
N GLU A 437 11.11 6.22 -5.28
CA GLU A 437 11.15 4.75 -5.50
C GLU A 437 11.21 3.96 -4.17
N MET A 438 10.50 4.45 -3.14
CA MET A 438 10.61 3.91 -1.76
C MET A 438 10.21 2.44 -1.66
N SER A 439 9.21 1.97 -2.42
CA SER A 439 8.79 0.56 -2.37
C SER A 439 9.88 -0.39 -2.85
N GLY A 440 10.45 -0.13 -4.02
CA GLY A 440 11.53 -0.96 -4.56
C GLY A 440 12.82 -0.86 -3.76
N LEU A 441 13.17 0.32 -3.26
CA LEU A 441 14.31 0.53 -2.37
C LEU A 441 14.14 -0.23 -1.04
N GLY A 442 12.94 -0.21 -0.47
CA GLY A 442 12.64 -0.94 0.76
C GLY A 442 12.90 -2.44 0.64
N ALA A 443 12.44 -3.03 -0.46
CA ALA A 443 12.70 -4.44 -0.75
C ALA A 443 14.20 -4.72 -0.98
N ALA A 444 14.89 -3.86 -1.74
CA ALA A 444 16.33 -3.99 -1.96
C ALA A 444 17.13 -3.86 -0.67
N TRP A 445 16.80 -2.89 0.18
CA TRP A 445 17.48 -2.70 1.46
C TRP A 445 17.19 -3.84 2.44
N ALA A 446 15.95 -4.31 2.52
CA ALA A 446 15.62 -5.48 3.33
C ALA A 446 16.40 -6.72 2.89
N CYS A 447 16.54 -6.95 1.58
CA CYS A 447 17.39 -8.01 1.04
C CYS A 447 18.86 -7.81 1.42
N GLY A 448 19.40 -6.62 1.23
CA GLY A 448 20.81 -6.32 1.56
C GLY A 448 21.10 -6.42 3.06
N ILE A 449 20.14 -6.09 3.93
CA ILE A 449 20.24 -6.30 5.39
C ILE A 449 20.27 -7.80 5.70
N ALA A 450 19.37 -8.60 5.11
CA ALA A 450 19.34 -10.06 5.28
C ALA A 450 20.65 -10.72 4.84
N LEU A 451 21.33 -10.16 3.83
CA LEU A 451 22.63 -10.61 3.35
C LEU A 451 23.82 -10.04 4.13
N GLY A 452 23.59 -9.17 5.10
CA GLY A 452 24.64 -8.50 5.86
C GLY A 452 25.44 -7.45 5.07
N MET A 453 24.92 -7.00 3.93
CA MET A 453 25.53 -5.92 3.13
C MET A 453 25.23 -4.53 3.72
N TYR A 454 24.09 -4.37 4.33
CA TYR A 454 23.64 -3.13 4.95
C TYR A 454 23.27 -3.34 6.41
N THR A 455 23.29 -2.27 7.18
CA THR A 455 22.62 -2.14 8.46
C THR A 455 21.32 -1.37 8.31
N ARG A 456 20.44 -1.34 9.34
CA ARG A 456 19.11 -0.69 9.23
C ARG A 456 19.17 0.82 8.95
N ASP A 457 20.30 1.48 9.21
CA ASP A 457 20.54 2.89 8.91
C ASP A 457 20.69 3.20 7.41
N VAL A 458 20.75 2.19 6.55
CA VAL A 458 20.71 2.36 5.08
C VAL A 458 19.48 3.17 4.63
N VAL A 459 18.38 3.12 5.38
CA VAL A 459 17.16 3.91 5.07
C VAL A 459 17.38 5.44 5.14
N ASP A 460 18.44 5.88 5.78
CA ASP A 460 18.81 7.29 5.87
C ASP A 460 19.83 7.74 4.81
N VAL A 461 20.25 6.86 3.90
CA VAL A 461 21.30 7.12 2.90
C VAL A 461 21.02 8.35 2.01
N TYR A 462 19.75 8.59 1.71
CA TYR A 462 19.35 9.75 0.92
C TYR A 462 19.03 10.99 1.76
N GLY A 463 18.88 10.86 3.07
CA GLY A 463 18.36 11.91 3.93
C GLY A 463 16.93 12.30 3.57
N ALA A 464 16.55 13.53 3.92
CA ALA A 464 15.25 14.10 3.57
C ALA A 464 15.41 15.24 2.57
N ARG A 465 14.48 15.38 1.62
CA ARG A 465 14.36 16.57 0.77
C ARG A 465 14.04 17.82 1.60
N GLY A 466 13.30 17.67 2.67
CA GLY A 466 12.93 18.71 3.62
C GLY A 466 12.32 18.15 4.88
N ILE A 467 12.41 18.92 5.95
CA ILE A 467 11.71 18.67 7.22
C ILE A 467 10.87 19.91 7.49
N VAL A 468 9.60 19.72 7.78
CA VAL A 468 8.63 20.79 8.06
C VAL A 468 8.16 20.65 9.50
N GLU A 469 8.45 21.65 10.31
CA GLU A 469 8.05 21.69 11.73
C GLU A 469 6.68 22.36 11.89
N PRO A 470 5.84 21.91 12.84
CA PRO A 470 4.57 22.56 13.12
C PRO A 470 4.79 23.97 13.68
N SER A 471 4.04 24.94 13.16
CA SER A 471 4.17 26.35 13.50
C SER A 471 2.85 27.00 13.97
N MET A 472 1.71 26.38 13.68
CA MET A 472 0.39 26.90 14.02
C MET A 472 0.13 26.86 15.54
N PRO A 473 -0.40 27.95 16.13
CA PRO A 473 -0.81 27.98 17.53
C PRO A 473 -1.88 26.91 17.83
N ALA A 474 -1.78 26.27 19.00
CA ALA A 474 -2.66 25.16 19.39
C ALA A 474 -4.16 25.52 19.37
N ASP A 475 -4.52 26.76 19.72
CA ASP A 475 -5.91 27.23 19.70
C ASP A 475 -6.45 27.44 18.28
N GLU A 476 -5.58 27.84 17.35
CA GLU A 476 -5.92 27.93 15.92
C GLU A 476 -6.09 26.54 15.31
N ARG A 477 -5.14 25.64 15.57
CA ARG A 477 -5.23 24.22 15.20
C ARG A 477 -6.55 23.59 15.65
N ALA A 478 -6.89 23.76 16.93
CA ALA A 478 -8.12 23.23 17.50
C ALA A 478 -9.39 23.77 16.80
N LYS A 479 -9.41 25.06 16.45
CA LYS A 479 -10.52 25.68 15.70
C LYS A 479 -10.66 25.10 14.29
N LYS A 480 -9.56 24.90 13.59
CA LYS A 480 -9.56 24.32 12.24
C LYS A 480 -10.05 22.88 12.26
N ILE A 481 -9.55 22.05 13.17
CA ILE A 481 -9.99 20.66 13.35
C ILE A 481 -11.49 20.60 13.71
N ALA A 482 -11.96 21.44 14.64
CA ALA A 482 -13.38 21.49 14.99
C ALA A 482 -14.27 21.88 13.80
N GLY A 483 -13.83 22.84 12.99
CA GLY A 483 -14.52 23.25 11.78
C GLY A 483 -14.59 22.14 10.72
N TRP A 484 -13.48 21.41 10.51
CA TRP A 484 -13.44 20.27 9.63
C TRP A 484 -14.37 19.13 10.10
N ARG A 485 -14.29 18.72 11.35
CA ARG A 485 -15.17 17.69 11.93
C ARG A 485 -16.66 18.06 11.79
N HIS A 486 -16.98 19.36 11.95
CA HIS A 486 -18.33 19.86 11.72
C HIS A 486 -18.76 19.74 10.25
N ALA A 487 -17.88 20.08 9.31
CA ALA A 487 -18.14 19.95 7.87
C ALA A 487 -18.35 18.48 7.46
N VAL A 488 -17.51 17.55 7.96
CA VAL A 488 -17.67 16.11 7.71
C VAL A 488 -19.00 15.60 8.27
N ALA A 489 -19.34 15.95 9.52
CA ALA A 489 -20.60 15.54 10.13
C ALA A 489 -21.83 16.09 9.33
N ALA A 490 -21.75 17.32 8.85
CA ALA A 490 -22.80 17.91 8.00
C ALA A 490 -22.90 17.23 6.64
N THR A 491 -21.76 16.85 6.04
CA THR A 491 -21.71 16.09 4.78
C THR A 491 -22.41 14.73 4.94
N ILE A 492 -22.10 13.98 5.98
CA ILE A 492 -22.70 12.67 6.26
C ILE A 492 -24.23 12.83 6.50
N SER A 493 -24.63 13.85 7.26
CA SER A 493 -26.05 14.08 7.55
C SER A 493 -26.87 14.61 6.36
N TYR A 494 -26.21 15.18 5.35
CA TYR A 494 -26.89 15.68 4.14
C TYR A 494 -27.39 14.55 3.25
N THR A 495 -26.66 13.42 3.22
CA THR A 495 -26.94 12.27 2.36
C THR A 495 -27.62 11.11 3.10
N ALA A 496 -27.87 11.23 4.40
CA ALA A 496 -28.50 10.21 5.24
C ALA A 496 -30.02 10.17 5.13
#